data_fb93af14fe28a2c252897b7ebf05204c
#
_entry.id   fb93af14fe28a2c252897b7ebf05204c
#
_cell.length_a   1.000
_cell.length_b   1.000
_cell.length_c   1.000
_cell.angle_alpha   90.00
_cell.angle_beta   90.00
_cell.angle_gamma   90.00
#
_symmetry.space_group_name_H-M   'P 1'
#
loop_
_entity.id
_entity.type
_entity.pdbx_description
1 polymer ?
#
loop_
_entity_poly.entity_id
_entity_poly.type
_entity_poly.pdbx_seq_one_letter_code
_entity_poly.pdbx_strand_id
1 'polypeptide(L)'
;VTKDDMEIVSTVRTALADKVGQERFDLWFGATTRLNYDGRALSIGAPSEFFLEWIRANFRRHIEMACSDALGRCPAIEFHLDAATTQGADEPMQAALVHNTAKSERPGPRLAAIEPSAVAARPSPAVPTAPTASGLEKRRFASLDSFVAGDCNRLAVTSAEMVVRQPGQHTPLLFYGPTSVGKTHLLEGIWTAARRSHQRLTTVYLSAEQFTSHFLEALRGSGLPSFRRKYRGVGLLMIDDLQFFVGKRATQVELLHTIDTFLREGRQLVFAADRSPTELAELGPELTTRLSSGLLCHIEPPDYATRLGIVAQMARRMKLAVPIDVQQYLASQLTSHARELSGALCRLKAASQSMERPISLAMAEDTLADLIRHSGRAVRLADIEKAVCEVFGLEATSLQSDGKAKRVSHPRMLAMWLARKHTRAALSEIGHYFGRRSHSTVISAQKRIDGWMAAGSSLDLAESRWRVDDAIRQVERRLAAG
;
A
#
# COMPACT_ATOMS: atom_id res chain seq x y z
N VAL A 1 1.52 -8.43 -49.42
CA VAL A 1 1.36 -9.78 -48.79
C VAL A 1 0.81 -10.66 -49.87
N THR A 2 1.57 -11.65 -50.30
CA THR A 2 1.12 -12.64 -51.32
C THR A 2 0.15 -13.64 -50.68
N LYS A 3 -0.61 -14.39 -51.51
CA LYS A 3 -1.56 -15.38 -51.00
C LYS A 3 -0.85 -16.47 -50.17
N ASP A 4 0.39 -16.79 -50.53
CA ASP A 4 1.27 -17.71 -49.81
C ASP A 4 1.68 -17.19 -48.44
N ASP A 5 1.91 -15.87 -48.28
CA ASP A 5 2.30 -15.29 -47.00
C ASP A 5 1.18 -15.37 -45.95
N MET A 6 -0.09 -15.25 -46.39
CA MET A 6 -1.26 -15.39 -45.50
C MET A 6 -1.47 -16.86 -45.05
N GLU A 7 -1.21 -17.82 -45.88
CA GLU A 7 -1.29 -19.25 -45.57
C GLU A 7 -0.20 -19.63 -44.55
N ILE A 8 1.01 -19.10 -44.73
CA ILE A 8 2.13 -19.27 -43.80
C ILE A 8 1.80 -18.68 -42.41
N VAL A 9 1.28 -17.47 -42.37
CA VAL A 9 0.88 -16.82 -41.09
C VAL A 9 -0.22 -17.64 -40.39
N SER A 10 -1.18 -18.17 -41.12
CA SER A 10 -2.22 -19.06 -40.57
C SER A 10 -1.62 -20.34 -39.97
N THR A 11 -0.66 -20.95 -40.66
CA THR A 11 0.03 -22.17 -40.18
C THR A 11 0.85 -21.90 -38.94
N VAL A 12 1.58 -20.77 -38.89
CA VAL A 12 2.33 -20.31 -37.69
C VAL A 12 1.40 -20.04 -36.52
N ARG A 13 0.24 -19.41 -36.77
CA ARG A 13 -0.78 -19.16 -35.72
C ARG A 13 -1.30 -20.46 -35.11
N THR A 14 -1.60 -21.45 -35.94
CA THR A 14 -2.07 -22.78 -35.50
C THR A 14 -0.98 -23.48 -34.66
N ALA A 15 0.25 -23.56 -35.19
CA ALA A 15 1.38 -24.16 -34.47
C ALA A 15 1.69 -23.44 -33.16
N LEU A 16 1.52 -22.11 -33.10
CA LEU A 16 1.71 -21.34 -31.89
C LEU A 16 0.58 -21.59 -30.88
N ALA A 17 -0.67 -21.69 -31.33
CA ALA A 17 -1.82 -22.03 -30.49
C ALA A 17 -1.66 -23.42 -29.84
N ASP A 18 -1.16 -24.40 -30.57
CA ASP A 18 -0.89 -25.75 -30.07
C ASP A 18 0.21 -25.74 -28.96
N LYS A 19 1.26 -24.92 -29.13
CA LYS A 19 2.36 -24.84 -28.15
C LYS A 19 2.05 -24.03 -26.90
N VAL A 20 1.23 -22.98 -27.03
CA VAL A 20 0.92 -22.04 -25.96
C VAL A 20 -0.39 -22.40 -25.26
N GLY A 21 -1.26 -23.14 -25.93
CA GLY A 21 -2.63 -23.46 -25.55
C GLY A 21 -3.62 -22.42 -26.08
N GLN A 22 -4.80 -22.88 -26.55
CA GLN A 22 -5.78 -22.04 -27.24
C GLN A 22 -6.20 -20.81 -26.43
N GLU A 23 -6.47 -20.95 -25.13
CA GLU A 23 -6.88 -19.82 -24.28
C GLU A 23 -5.81 -18.71 -24.15
N ARG A 24 -4.52 -19.11 -24.10
CA ARG A 24 -3.42 -18.16 -24.04
C ARG A 24 -3.15 -17.53 -25.40
N PHE A 25 -3.31 -18.31 -26.45
CA PHE A 25 -3.18 -17.82 -27.81
C PHE A 25 -4.22 -16.73 -28.08
N ASP A 26 -5.48 -16.98 -27.75
CA ASP A 26 -6.56 -16.02 -27.96
C ASP A 26 -6.37 -14.74 -27.14
N LEU A 27 -5.81 -14.87 -25.94
CA LEU A 27 -5.53 -13.73 -25.08
C LEU A 27 -4.37 -12.83 -25.59
N TRP A 28 -3.29 -13.44 -26.12
CA TRP A 28 -2.06 -12.71 -26.44
C TRP A 28 -1.83 -12.54 -27.95
N PHE A 29 -2.36 -13.44 -28.76
CA PHE A 29 -2.18 -13.47 -30.21
C PHE A 29 -3.50 -13.44 -30.99
N GLY A 30 -4.63 -13.28 -30.30
CA GLY A 30 -5.96 -13.19 -30.90
C GLY A 30 -6.19 -11.89 -31.68
N ALA A 31 -7.23 -11.13 -31.28
CA ALA A 31 -7.59 -9.86 -31.94
C ALA A 31 -6.61 -8.69 -31.67
N THR A 32 -5.81 -8.79 -30.61
CA THR A 32 -4.93 -7.70 -30.13
C THR A 32 -3.53 -7.70 -30.73
N THR A 33 -3.15 -8.74 -31.47
CA THR A 33 -1.79 -8.88 -32.03
C THR A 33 -1.87 -9.25 -33.49
N ARG A 34 -1.14 -8.53 -34.33
CA ARG A 34 -1.01 -8.83 -35.76
C ARG A 34 0.29 -9.56 -36.04
N LEU A 35 0.20 -10.68 -36.72
CA LEU A 35 1.35 -11.40 -37.27
C LEU A 35 1.39 -11.21 -38.78
N ASN A 36 2.51 -10.75 -39.28
CA ASN A 36 2.80 -10.63 -40.73
C ASN A 36 4.11 -11.34 -41.06
N TYR A 37 4.16 -11.95 -42.22
CA TYR A 37 5.37 -12.57 -42.73
C TYR A 37 5.69 -12.02 -44.13
N ASP A 38 6.92 -11.61 -44.37
CA ASP A 38 7.37 -10.98 -45.63
C ASP A 38 8.33 -11.89 -46.46
N GLY A 39 8.38 -13.19 -46.13
CA GLY A 39 9.30 -14.15 -46.74
C GLY A 39 10.68 -14.19 -46.05
N ARG A 40 11.05 -13.22 -45.21
CA ARG A 40 12.33 -13.12 -44.52
C ARG A 40 12.18 -13.02 -42.99
N ALA A 41 11.27 -12.21 -42.52
CA ALA A 41 11.03 -11.95 -41.11
C ALA A 41 9.57 -12.17 -40.75
N LEU A 42 9.32 -12.65 -39.52
CA LEU A 42 8.01 -12.64 -38.87
C LEU A 42 7.87 -11.39 -38.05
N SER A 43 6.95 -10.56 -38.44
CA SER A 43 6.66 -9.27 -37.82
C SER A 43 5.47 -9.38 -36.87
N ILE A 44 5.65 -8.98 -35.61
CA ILE A 44 4.64 -9.06 -34.53
C ILE A 44 4.29 -7.67 -34.09
N GLY A 45 3.09 -7.19 -34.46
CA GLY A 45 2.54 -5.92 -34.10
C GLY A 45 1.60 -6.02 -32.90
N ALA A 46 1.76 -5.14 -31.92
CA ALA A 46 0.88 -5.09 -30.74
C ALA A 46 0.56 -3.64 -30.30
N PRO A 47 -0.55 -3.42 -29.56
CA PRO A 47 -1.08 -2.10 -29.27
C PRO A 47 -0.26 -1.29 -28.25
N SER A 48 0.65 -1.90 -27.51
CA SER A 48 1.47 -1.21 -26.50
C SER A 48 2.85 -1.84 -26.33
N GLU A 49 3.82 -1.02 -25.90
CA GLU A 49 5.18 -1.44 -25.61
C GLU A 49 5.25 -2.52 -24.52
N PHE A 50 4.39 -2.41 -23.51
CA PHE A 50 4.22 -3.45 -22.49
C PHE A 50 3.83 -4.80 -23.08
N PHE A 51 2.89 -4.80 -24.04
CA PHE A 51 2.42 -6.03 -24.70
C PHE A 51 3.54 -6.68 -25.51
N LEU A 52 4.35 -5.85 -26.20
CA LEU A 52 5.51 -6.32 -26.97
C LEU A 52 6.60 -6.90 -26.07
N GLU A 53 6.98 -6.20 -25.00
CA GLU A 53 7.97 -6.69 -24.05
C GLU A 53 7.51 -7.98 -23.38
N TRP A 54 6.23 -8.07 -23.05
CA TRP A 54 5.66 -9.26 -22.45
C TRP A 54 5.70 -10.45 -23.42
N ILE A 55 5.26 -10.28 -24.68
CA ILE A 55 5.33 -11.34 -25.69
C ILE A 55 6.80 -11.75 -25.92
N ARG A 56 7.70 -10.79 -26.03
CA ARG A 56 9.13 -11.05 -26.20
C ARG A 56 9.72 -11.86 -25.04
N ALA A 57 9.40 -11.49 -23.81
CA ALA A 57 9.95 -12.14 -22.62
C ALA A 57 9.40 -13.56 -22.39
N ASN A 58 8.12 -13.80 -22.68
CA ASN A 58 7.44 -15.02 -22.28
C ASN A 58 7.16 -15.99 -23.43
N PHE A 59 7.06 -15.51 -24.67
CA PHE A 59 6.64 -16.34 -25.81
C PHE A 59 7.68 -16.43 -26.92
N ARG A 60 8.80 -15.70 -26.86
CA ARG A 60 9.83 -15.72 -27.92
C ARG A 60 10.23 -17.15 -28.32
N ARG A 61 10.51 -17.98 -27.32
CA ARG A 61 10.90 -19.38 -27.55
C ARG A 61 9.79 -20.23 -28.21
N HIS A 62 8.54 -19.97 -27.80
CA HIS A 62 7.38 -20.68 -28.41
C HIS A 62 7.14 -20.20 -29.84
N ILE A 63 7.34 -18.92 -30.13
CA ILE A 63 7.26 -18.35 -31.47
C ILE A 63 8.36 -18.94 -32.37
N GLU A 64 9.59 -18.99 -31.91
CA GLU A 64 10.74 -19.58 -32.61
C GLU A 64 10.47 -21.06 -32.94
N MET A 65 9.93 -21.83 -31.99
CA MET A 65 9.57 -23.23 -32.18
C MET A 65 8.40 -23.37 -33.16
N ALA A 66 7.36 -22.55 -33.06
CA ALA A 66 6.22 -22.59 -33.99
C ALA A 66 6.63 -22.22 -35.41
N CYS A 67 7.52 -21.26 -35.59
CA CYS A 67 8.09 -20.92 -36.90
C CYS A 67 8.94 -22.08 -37.48
N SER A 68 9.75 -22.72 -36.65
CA SER A 68 10.58 -23.85 -37.05
C SER A 68 9.71 -25.04 -37.51
N ASP A 69 8.60 -25.33 -36.82
CA ASP A 69 7.67 -26.40 -37.17
C ASP A 69 6.88 -26.07 -38.43
N ALA A 70 6.44 -24.81 -38.60
CA ALA A 70 5.63 -24.41 -39.77
C ALA A 70 6.44 -24.17 -41.05
N LEU A 71 7.67 -23.66 -40.91
CA LEU A 71 8.50 -23.20 -42.04
C LEU A 71 9.74 -24.08 -42.31
N GLY A 72 10.04 -25.05 -41.42
CA GLY A 72 11.29 -25.79 -41.43
C GLY A 72 12.55 -24.98 -41.12
N ARG A 73 12.39 -23.67 -40.81
CA ARG A 73 13.44 -22.72 -40.44
C ARG A 73 12.89 -21.66 -39.46
N CYS A 74 13.74 -21.06 -38.66
CA CYS A 74 13.37 -19.92 -37.82
C CYS A 74 13.70 -18.61 -38.56
N PRO A 75 12.70 -17.80 -39.00
CA PRO A 75 12.95 -16.48 -39.58
C PRO A 75 13.39 -15.47 -38.51
N ALA A 76 13.85 -14.29 -38.93
CA ALA A 76 14.03 -13.18 -38.00
C ALA A 76 12.67 -12.78 -37.41
N ILE A 77 12.62 -12.57 -36.08
CA ILE A 77 11.40 -12.15 -35.37
C ILE A 77 11.52 -10.68 -34.99
N GLU A 78 10.66 -9.87 -35.58
CA GLU A 78 10.62 -8.43 -35.32
C GLU A 78 9.37 -8.06 -34.54
N PHE A 79 9.54 -7.12 -33.59
CA PHE A 79 8.45 -6.64 -32.73
C PHE A 79 8.28 -5.14 -32.94
N HIS A 80 7.05 -4.69 -33.23
CA HIS A 80 6.76 -3.27 -33.47
C HIS A 80 5.40 -2.86 -32.87
N LEU A 81 5.27 -1.58 -32.58
CA LEU A 81 3.99 -1.01 -32.14
C LEU A 81 3.06 -0.83 -33.36
N ASP A 82 1.85 -1.33 -33.26
CA ASP A 82 0.82 -1.20 -34.29
C ASP A 82 -0.36 -0.38 -33.75
N ALA A 83 -0.36 0.92 -34.05
CA ALA A 83 -1.41 1.86 -33.63
C ALA A 83 -2.80 1.56 -34.25
N ALA A 84 -2.87 0.77 -35.32
CA ALA A 84 -4.14 0.40 -35.94
C ALA A 84 -4.93 -0.64 -35.14
N THR A 85 -4.29 -1.32 -34.20
CA THR A 85 -4.94 -2.30 -33.31
C THR A 85 -5.64 -1.63 -32.12
N THR A 86 -5.43 -0.35 -31.91
CA THR A 86 -6.00 0.42 -30.77
C THR A 86 -7.48 0.79 -30.98
N GLN A 87 -7.97 0.82 -32.23
CA GLN A 87 -9.37 1.20 -32.53
C GLN A 87 -10.39 0.05 -32.46
N GLY A 88 -9.95 -1.20 -32.28
CA GLY A 88 -10.80 -2.37 -32.17
C GLY A 88 -10.87 -3.04 -30.80
N ALA A 89 -10.21 -2.46 -29.78
CA ALA A 89 -10.07 -3.12 -28.48
C ALA A 89 -11.21 -2.83 -27.49
N ASP A 90 -12.14 -1.94 -27.81
CA ASP A 90 -13.20 -1.54 -26.87
C ASP A 90 -14.53 -2.34 -26.97
N GLU A 91 -14.74 -3.17 -28.01
CA GLU A 91 -16.02 -3.88 -28.15
C GLU A 91 -16.03 -5.42 -28.01
N PRO A 92 -14.98 -6.22 -28.25
CA PRO A 92 -15.17 -7.69 -28.20
C PRO A 92 -14.99 -8.32 -26.81
N MET A 93 -14.58 -7.59 -25.77
CA MET A 93 -14.34 -8.19 -24.45
C MET A 93 -15.60 -8.35 -23.60
N GLN A 94 -16.72 -7.75 -23.97
CA GLN A 94 -18.00 -7.90 -23.26
C GLN A 94 -18.89 -9.05 -23.76
N ALA A 95 -18.72 -9.50 -25.00
CA ALA A 95 -19.58 -10.50 -25.60
C ALA A 95 -19.15 -11.97 -25.37
N ALA A 96 -17.89 -12.22 -25.01
CA ALA A 96 -17.37 -13.59 -24.83
C ALA A 96 -17.63 -14.21 -23.45
N LEU A 97 -18.20 -13.46 -22.50
CA LEU A 97 -18.41 -13.90 -21.11
C LEU A 97 -19.79 -14.46 -20.81
N VAL A 98 -20.71 -14.52 -21.79
CA VAL A 98 -22.12 -14.89 -21.52
C VAL A 98 -22.54 -16.26 -22.01
N HIS A 99 -21.76 -16.93 -22.84
CA HIS A 99 -22.13 -18.25 -23.37
C HIS A 99 -21.06 -19.31 -23.16
N ASN A 100 -21.04 -19.97 -22.03
CA ASN A 100 -20.74 -21.40 -21.92
C ASN A 100 -21.05 -21.98 -20.52
N THR A 101 -22.33 -22.14 -20.23
CA THR A 101 -22.80 -23.08 -19.21
C THR A 101 -23.76 -24.05 -19.88
N ALA A 102 -23.29 -25.16 -20.43
CA ALA A 102 -24.04 -26.41 -20.48
C ALA A 102 -23.20 -27.54 -21.10
N LYS A 103 -23.09 -28.62 -20.36
CA LYS A 103 -22.96 -30.02 -20.75
C LYS A 103 -21.69 -30.52 -21.45
N SER A 104 -20.94 -31.40 -20.75
CA SER A 104 -20.81 -32.80 -21.19
C SER A 104 -20.15 -33.65 -20.09
N GLU A 105 -20.96 -34.48 -19.47
CA GLU A 105 -20.50 -35.71 -18.79
C GLU A 105 -20.19 -36.75 -19.84
N ARG A 106 -19.02 -37.41 -19.75
CA ARG A 106 -18.81 -38.78 -20.21
C ARG A 106 -17.68 -39.44 -19.41
N PRO A 107 -17.83 -40.73 -19.05
CA PRO A 107 -16.92 -41.40 -18.11
C PRO A 107 -15.73 -42.06 -18.85
N GLY A 108 -14.53 -41.93 -18.24
CA GLY A 108 -13.32 -42.61 -18.71
C GLY A 108 -13.06 -43.88 -17.88
N PRO A 109 -12.34 -44.88 -18.45
CA PRO A 109 -12.27 -46.22 -17.91
C PRO A 109 -11.31 -46.35 -16.69
N ARG A 110 -11.70 -47.25 -15.78
CA ARG A 110 -10.89 -47.74 -14.68
C ARG A 110 -9.66 -48.48 -15.18
N LEU A 111 -8.48 -48.14 -14.71
CA LEU A 111 -7.28 -48.96 -14.78
C LEU A 111 -7.00 -49.63 -13.41
N ALA A 112 -6.74 -50.90 -13.48
CA ALA A 112 -6.57 -51.81 -12.36
C ALA A 112 -5.28 -51.56 -11.58
N ALA A 113 -5.35 -51.82 -10.27
CA ALA A 113 -4.23 -51.81 -9.36
C ALA A 113 -3.24 -52.96 -9.69
N ILE A 114 -1.95 -52.63 -9.73
CA ILE A 114 -0.85 -53.62 -9.72
C ILE A 114 -0.10 -53.40 -8.41
N GLU A 115 -0.10 -54.45 -7.57
CA GLU A 115 0.69 -54.50 -6.33
C GLU A 115 2.19 -54.60 -6.63
N PRO A 116 3.10 -53.88 -5.95
CA PRO A 116 4.53 -54.17 -6.08
C PRO A 116 5.01 -55.15 -5.00
N SER A 117 5.63 -56.19 -5.51
CA SER A 117 6.34 -57.22 -4.79
C SER A 117 7.54 -56.67 -4.00
N ALA A 118 7.72 -57.18 -2.81
CA ALA A 118 8.79 -56.83 -1.86
C ALA A 118 10.16 -57.29 -2.35
N VAL A 119 11.10 -56.34 -2.50
CA VAL A 119 12.55 -56.63 -2.59
C VAL A 119 13.25 -55.92 -1.42
N ALA A 120 13.97 -56.75 -0.64
CA ALA A 120 14.71 -56.37 0.55
C ALA A 120 15.81 -55.29 0.25
N ALA A 121 15.76 -54.19 0.96
CA ALA A 121 16.79 -53.14 0.87
C ALA A 121 17.86 -53.35 1.96
N ARG A 122 19.12 -53.28 1.53
CA ARG A 122 20.31 -53.21 2.39
C ARG A 122 20.41 -51.85 3.08
N PRO A 123 20.95 -51.72 4.30
CA PRO A 123 21.06 -50.45 4.97
C PRO A 123 22.17 -49.59 4.39
N SER A 124 21.84 -48.38 3.94
CA SER A 124 22.78 -47.30 3.64
C SER A 124 23.14 -46.50 4.90
N PRO A 125 24.34 -45.92 4.99
CA PRO A 125 24.82 -45.24 6.19
C PRO A 125 24.04 -43.95 6.43
N ALA A 126 23.79 -43.67 7.72
CA ALA A 126 23.08 -42.53 8.21
C ALA A 126 23.75 -41.19 7.78
N VAL A 127 23.00 -40.40 7.06
CA VAL A 127 23.28 -38.98 6.84
C VAL A 127 22.89 -38.23 8.12
N PRO A 128 23.73 -37.35 8.69
CA PRO A 128 23.36 -36.59 9.87
C PRO A 128 22.17 -35.70 9.56
N THR A 129 21.08 -35.95 10.27
CA THR A 129 19.87 -35.10 10.24
C THR A 129 20.23 -33.70 10.67
N ALA A 130 20.06 -32.73 9.76
CA ALA A 130 20.07 -31.31 10.10
C ALA A 130 19.08 -31.03 11.24
N PRO A 131 19.41 -30.12 12.18
CA PRO A 131 18.50 -29.82 13.27
C PRO A 131 17.16 -29.33 12.73
N THR A 132 16.10 -30.02 13.08
CA THR A 132 14.72 -29.62 12.84
C THR A 132 14.53 -28.21 13.37
N ALA A 133 14.32 -27.25 12.46
CA ALA A 133 13.91 -25.89 12.79
C ALA A 133 12.50 -25.86 13.39
N SER A 134 12.37 -26.38 14.61
CA SER A 134 11.19 -26.21 15.46
C SER A 134 11.35 -24.93 16.25
N GLY A 135 10.87 -23.80 15.72
CA GLY A 135 10.95 -22.53 16.43
C GLY A 135 10.59 -21.28 15.66
N LEU A 136 10.13 -21.37 14.43
CA LEU A 136 9.48 -20.23 13.79
C LEU A 136 8.11 -20.04 14.44
N GLU A 137 8.04 -19.22 15.49
CA GLU A 137 6.76 -18.77 16.04
C GLU A 137 5.92 -18.24 14.88
N LYS A 138 4.77 -18.89 14.62
CA LYS A 138 3.80 -18.40 13.63
C LYS A 138 3.50 -16.95 13.94
N ARG A 139 3.80 -16.05 13.00
CA ARG A 139 3.51 -14.62 13.11
C ARG A 139 2.10 -14.44 13.66
N ARG A 140 1.99 -13.87 14.86
CA ARG A 140 0.71 -13.55 15.49
C ARG A 140 0.25 -12.21 14.93
N PHE A 141 -0.89 -12.21 14.27
CA PHE A 141 -1.54 -10.96 13.85
C PHE A 141 -1.95 -10.12 15.05
N ALA A 142 -1.96 -8.80 14.87
CA ALA A 142 -2.45 -7.88 15.87
C ALA A 142 -3.95 -8.07 16.13
N SER A 143 -4.43 -7.57 17.28
CA SER A 143 -5.84 -7.59 17.66
C SER A 143 -6.35 -6.16 17.76
N LEU A 144 -7.62 -5.90 17.47
CA LEU A 144 -8.24 -4.58 17.66
C LEU A 144 -8.13 -4.11 19.10
N ASP A 145 -8.24 -5.02 20.08
CA ASP A 145 -8.11 -4.70 21.51
C ASP A 145 -6.71 -4.15 21.87
N SER A 146 -5.71 -4.46 21.05
CA SER A 146 -4.34 -3.94 21.20
C SER A 146 -4.10 -2.64 20.44
N PHE A 147 -5.10 -2.09 19.78
CA PHE A 147 -4.99 -0.81 19.11
C PHE A 147 -5.34 0.33 20.08
N VAL A 148 -4.47 1.36 20.13
CA VAL A 148 -4.70 2.51 21.01
C VAL A 148 -5.54 3.55 20.26
N ALA A 149 -6.78 3.69 20.70
CA ALA A 149 -7.69 4.71 20.16
C ALA A 149 -7.36 6.10 20.76
N GLY A 150 -7.41 7.12 19.92
CA GLY A 150 -7.26 8.51 20.24
C GLY A 150 -8.06 9.38 19.26
N ASP A 151 -8.02 10.69 19.40
CA ASP A 151 -8.73 11.60 18.50
C ASP A 151 -8.22 11.51 17.06
N CYS A 152 -6.93 11.22 16.87
CA CYS A 152 -6.26 11.08 15.57
C CYS A 152 -6.73 9.87 14.74
N ASN A 153 -7.39 8.89 15.36
CA ASN A 153 -7.73 7.63 14.71
C ASN A 153 -9.13 7.08 15.09
N ARG A 154 -9.92 7.84 15.82
CA ARG A 154 -11.23 7.42 16.36
C ARG A 154 -12.16 6.88 15.26
N LEU A 155 -12.30 7.62 14.16
CA LEU A 155 -13.13 7.19 13.02
C LEU A 155 -12.66 5.85 12.46
N ALA A 156 -11.34 5.66 12.32
CA ALA A 156 -10.76 4.44 11.78
C ALA A 156 -11.04 3.22 12.69
N VAL A 157 -10.92 3.40 14.01
CA VAL A 157 -11.24 2.34 14.99
C VAL A 157 -12.70 1.96 14.93
N THR A 158 -13.60 2.96 14.98
CA THR A 158 -15.05 2.73 14.91
C THR A 158 -15.43 2.03 13.60
N SER A 159 -14.86 2.45 12.47
CA SER A 159 -15.10 1.82 11.17
C SER A 159 -14.59 0.38 11.10
N ALA A 160 -13.44 0.10 11.72
CA ALA A 160 -12.93 -1.26 11.83
C ALA A 160 -13.88 -2.17 12.62
N GLU A 161 -14.41 -1.67 13.74
CA GLU A 161 -15.41 -2.39 14.54
C GLU A 161 -16.73 -2.60 13.78
N MET A 162 -17.19 -1.61 13.02
CA MET A 162 -18.40 -1.72 12.19
C MET A 162 -18.25 -2.82 11.13
N VAL A 163 -17.11 -2.86 10.43
CA VAL A 163 -16.82 -3.93 9.45
C VAL A 163 -16.80 -5.31 10.10
N VAL A 164 -16.28 -5.42 11.32
CA VAL A 164 -16.30 -6.70 12.04
C VAL A 164 -17.72 -7.11 12.44
N ARG A 165 -18.55 -6.15 12.87
CA ARG A 165 -19.95 -6.43 13.29
C ARG A 165 -20.84 -6.79 12.10
N GLN A 166 -20.72 -6.05 11.00
CA GLN A 166 -21.59 -6.18 9.82
C GLN A 166 -20.76 -6.10 8.53
N PRO A 167 -20.07 -7.20 8.15
CA PRO A 167 -19.30 -7.23 6.91
C PRO A 167 -20.17 -7.01 5.68
N GLY A 168 -19.76 -6.14 4.76
CA GLY A 168 -20.45 -5.81 3.52
C GLY A 168 -21.28 -4.52 3.59
N GLN A 169 -21.61 -4.02 4.78
CA GLN A 169 -22.44 -2.81 4.90
C GLN A 169 -21.69 -1.54 4.46
N HIS A 170 -20.39 -1.46 4.74
CA HIS A 170 -19.53 -0.32 4.42
C HIS A 170 -18.35 -0.77 3.54
N THR A 171 -18.64 -1.00 2.26
CA THR A 171 -17.66 -1.49 1.30
C THR A 171 -17.55 -0.55 0.09
N PRO A 172 -16.34 -0.22 -0.37
CA PRO A 172 -15.05 -0.51 0.26
C PRO A 172 -14.77 0.39 1.48
N LEU A 173 -13.97 -0.08 2.44
CA LEU A 173 -13.39 0.74 3.49
C LEU A 173 -11.92 0.99 3.18
N LEU A 174 -11.48 2.24 3.20
CA LEU A 174 -10.08 2.60 2.99
C LEU A 174 -9.53 3.38 4.17
N PHE A 175 -8.50 2.82 4.82
CA PHE A 175 -7.64 3.53 5.76
C PHE A 175 -6.48 4.20 5.02
N TYR A 176 -6.32 5.51 5.18
CA TYR A 176 -5.20 6.20 4.56
C TYR A 176 -4.53 7.18 5.54
N GLY A 177 -3.27 7.47 5.29
CA GLY A 177 -2.47 8.37 6.12
C GLY A 177 -0.99 7.99 6.09
N PRO A 178 -0.11 8.77 6.74
CA PRO A 178 1.34 8.57 6.71
C PRO A 178 1.77 7.17 7.12
N THR A 179 3.02 6.83 6.85
CA THR A 179 3.59 5.54 7.27
C THR A 179 3.56 5.39 8.79
N SER A 180 3.33 4.17 9.27
CA SER A 180 3.39 3.79 10.70
C SER A 180 2.36 4.44 11.64
N VAL A 181 1.24 4.94 11.12
CA VAL A 181 0.10 5.41 11.95
C VAL A 181 -0.81 4.27 12.42
N GLY A 182 -0.53 3.02 12.03
CA GLY A 182 -1.28 1.84 12.50
C GLY A 182 -2.22 1.22 11.48
N LYS A 183 -2.18 1.59 10.19
CA LYS A 183 -3.04 1.01 9.14
C LYS A 183 -3.00 -0.51 9.09
N THR A 184 -1.81 -1.09 8.97
CA THR A 184 -1.59 -2.54 8.98
C THR A 184 -2.13 -3.20 10.25
N HIS A 185 -1.97 -2.55 11.43
CA HIS A 185 -2.50 -3.03 12.70
C HIS A 185 -4.03 -3.14 12.67
N LEU A 186 -4.72 -2.14 12.10
CA LEU A 186 -6.17 -2.18 11.93
C LEU A 186 -6.61 -3.31 10.99
N LEU A 187 -5.93 -3.50 9.85
CA LEU A 187 -6.24 -4.60 8.93
C LEU A 187 -6.05 -5.97 9.61
N GLU A 188 -4.92 -6.19 10.29
CA GLU A 188 -4.66 -7.42 11.05
C GLU A 188 -5.69 -7.61 12.18
N GLY A 189 -6.06 -6.51 12.85
CA GLY A 189 -7.08 -6.48 13.89
C GLY A 189 -8.47 -6.87 13.38
N ILE A 190 -8.89 -6.32 12.25
CA ILE A 190 -10.15 -6.69 11.56
C ILE A 190 -10.10 -8.18 11.20
N TRP A 191 -9.01 -8.66 10.60
CA TRP A 191 -8.86 -10.06 10.21
C TRP A 191 -9.00 -11.01 11.40
N THR A 192 -8.32 -10.68 12.51
CA THR A 192 -8.36 -11.49 13.74
C THR A 192 -9.76 -11.50 14.34
N ALA A 193 -10.40 -10.32 14.43
CA ALA A 193 -11.73 -10.17 15.03
C ALA A 193 -12.82 -10.80 14.15
N ALA A 194 -12.80 -10.58 12.82
CA ALA A 194 -13.76 -11.15 11.89
C ALA A 194 -13.75 -12.69 11.91
N ARG A 195 -12.57 -13.32 11.96
CA ARG A 195 -12.45 -14.78 12.07
C ARG A 195 -12.97 -15.34 13.38
N ARG A 196 -12.90 -14.58 14.47
CA ARG A 196 -13.46 -14.98 15.77
C ARG A 196 -14.99 -14.85 15.80
N SER A 197 -15.51 -13.75 15.24
CA SER A 197 -16.94 -13.43 15.28
C SER A 197 -17.75 -14.16 14.22
N HIS A 198 -17.16 -14.46 13.06
CA HIS A 198 -17.82 -15.04 11.89
C HIS A 198 -17.10 -16.29 11.37
N GLN A 199 -17.31 -17.44 12.00
CA GLN A 199 -16.62 -18.70 11.65
C GLN A 199 -16.83 -19.15 10.19
N ARG A 200 -17.95 -18.77 9.56
CA ARG A 200 -18.27 -19.10 8.16
C ARG A 200 -17.75 -18.09 7.16
N LEU A 201 -17.28 -16.92 7.61
CA LEU A 201 -16.78 -15.87 6.73
C LEU A 201 -15.35 -16.20 6.29
N THR A 202 -15.18 -16.49 5.02
CA THR A 202 -13.83 -16.65 4.45
C THR A 202 -13.15 -15.29 4.39
N THR A 203 -11.97 -15.17 5.04
CA THR A 203 -11.23 -13.92 5.15
C THR A 203 -9.84 -14.07 4.56
N VAL A 204 -9.44 -13.13 3.72
CA VAL A 204 -8.08 -13.06 3.16
C VAL A 204 -7.48 -11.69 3.45
N TYR A 205 -6.25 -11.71 3.95
CA TYR A 205 -5.39 -10.53 4.13
C TYR A 205 -4.09 -10.74 3.37
N LEU A 206 -3.69 -9.74 2.57
CA LEU A 206 -2.44 -9.74 1.83
C LEU A 206 -1.98 -8.30 1.53
N SER A 207 -0.71 -8.13 1.17
CA SER A 207 -0.22 -6.86 0.64
C SER A 207 -0.48 -6.74 -0.87
N ALA A 208 -0.45 -5.51 -1.40
CA ALA A 208 -0.51 -5.25 -2.84
C ALA A 208 0.61 -5.95 -3.61
N GLU A 209 1.79 -6.10 -3.01
CA GLU A 209 2.89 -6.86 -3.60
C GLU A 209 2.58 -8.35 -3.69
N GLN A 210 2.02 -8.94 -2.64
CA GLN A 210 1.60 -10.36 -2.65
C GLN A 210 0.49 -10.59 -3.67
N PHE A 211 -0.51 -9.70 -3.75
CA PHE A 211 -1.54 -9.77 -4.77
C PHE A 211 -0.95 -9.75 -6.17
N THR A 212 -0.02 -8.82 -6.43
CA THR A 212 0.68 -8.70 -7.71
C THR A 212 1.48 -9.96 -8.04
N SER A 213 2.26 -10.47 -7.10
CA SER A 213 3.08 -11.68 -7.30
C SER A 213 2.23 -12.90 -7.62
N HIS A 214 1.16 -13.13 -6.85
CA HIS A 214 0.23 -14.24 -7.10
C HIS A 214 -0.54 -14.09 -8.43
N PHE A 215 -0.87 -12.85 -8.82
CA PHE A 215 -1.49 -12.59 -10.12
C PHE A 215 -0.53 -12.88 -11.27
N LEU A 216 0.72 -12.41 -11.19
CA LEU A 216 1.73 -12.68 -12.20
C LEU A 216 2.09 -14.17 -12.30
N GLU A 217 2.10 -14.88 -11.19
CA GLU A 217 2.29 -16.32 -11.12
C GLU A 217 1.13 -17.08 -11.80
N ALA A 218 -0.10 -16.65 -11.55
CA ALA A 218 -1.29 -17.19 -12.19
C ALA A 218 -1.34 -16.90 -13.68
N LEU A 219 -0.81 -15.76 -14.15
CA LEU A 219 -0.67 -15.45 -15.57
C LEU A 219 0.36 -16.35 -16.28
N ARG A 220 1.46 -16.68 -15.60
CA ARG A 220 2.52 -17.55 -16.16
C ARG A 220 2.12 -19.01 -16.22
N GLY A 221 1.31 -19.46 -15.26
CA GLY A 221 0.73 -20.81 -15.22
C GLY A 221 -0.72 -20.80 -15.73
N SER A 222 -1.42 -21.88 -15.79
CA SER A 222 -2.86 -21.96 -16.13
C SER A 222 -3.78 -21.52 -14.98
N GLY A 223 -3.31 -20.62 -14.10
CA GLY A 223 -3.86 -20.40 -12.76
C GLY A 223 -4.84 -19.24 -12.59
N LEU A 224 -5.17 -18.46 -13.64
CA LEU A 224 -6.09 -17.30 -13.50
C LEU A 224 -7.46 -17.67 -12.90
N PRO A 225 -8.14 -18.75 -13.32
CA PRO A 225 -9.40 -19.15 -12.68
C PRO A 225 -9.22 -19.50 -11.21
N SER A 226 -8.10 -20.13 -10.84
CA SER A 226 -7.77 -20.46 -9.45
C SER A 226 -7.48 -19.20 -8.63
N PHE A 227 -6.72 -18.25 -9.18
CA PHE A 227 -6.46 -16.94 -8.57
C PHE A 227 -7.78 -16.19 -8.31
N ARG A 228 -8.64 -16.08 -9.30
CA ARG A 228 -9.94 -15.43 -9.19
C ARG A 228 -10.83 -16.10 -8.16
N ARG A 229 -10.89 -17.43 -8.13
CA ARG A 229 -11.62 -18.18 -7.12
C ARG A 229 -11.08 -17.91 -5.72
N LYS A 230 -9.76 -17.88 -5.55
CA LYS A 230 -9.08 -17.62 -4.28
C LYS A 230 -9.38 -16.23 -3.73
N TYR A 231 -9.36 -15.19 -4.57
CA TYR A 231 -9.48 -13.81 -4.12
C TYR A 231 -10.88 -13.21 -4.32
N ARG A 232 -11.61 -13.61 -5.35
CA ARG A 232 -12.99 -13.15 -5.56
C ARG A 232 -14.04 -14.04 -4.90
N GLY A 233 -13.67 -15.23 -4.41
CA GLY A 233 -14.57 -16.17 -3.75
C GLY A 233 -14.69 -15.98 -2.24
N VAL A 234 -14.02 -14.98 -1.65
CA VAL A 234 -14.02 -14.76 -0.20
C VAL A 234 -15.05 -13.73 0.23
N GLY A 235 -15.49 -13.79 1.48
CA GLY A 235 -16.46 -12.86 2.03
C GLY A 235 -15.85 -11.52 2.49
N LEU A 236 -14.57 -11.55 2.89
CA LEU A 236 -13.81 -10.37 3.32
C LEU A 236 -12.40 -10.42 2.72
N LEU A 237 -12.07 -9.43 1.90
CA LEU A 237 -10.74 -9.26 1.32
C LEU A 237 -10.10 -7.98 1.84
N MET A 238 -8.88 -8.10 2.35
CA MET A 238 -8.09 -6.97 2.86
C MET A 238 -6.79 -6.87 2.10
N ILE A 239 -6.50 -5.68 1.57
CA ILE A 239 -5.26 -5.41 0.82
C ILE A 239 -4.55 -4.22 1.44
N ASP A 240 -3.32 -4.46 1.90
CA ASP A 240 -2.46 -3.45 2.47
C ASP A 240 -1.56 -2.81 1.40
N ASP A 241 -1.16 -1.56 1.65
CA ASP A 241 -0.18 -0.83 0.85
C ASP A 241 -0.57 -0.64 -0.62
N LEU A 242 -1.77 -0.10 -0.89
CA LEU A 242 -2.29 0.13 -2.26
C LEU A 242 -1.35 0.91 -3.18
N GLN A 243 -0.48 1.77 -2.64
CA GLN A 243 0.50 2.53 -3.41
C GLN A 243 1.43 1.66 -4.25
N PHE A 244 1.63 0.41 -3.88
CA PHE A 244 2.44 -0.54 -4.66
C PHE A 244 1.78 -1.04 -5.95
N PHE A 245 0.52 -0.71 -6.20
CA PHE A 245 -0.11 -0.95 -7.51
C PHE A 245 0.23 0.12 -8.54
N VAL A 246 0.77 1.27 -8.14
CA VAL A 246 1.17 2.34 -9.07
C VAL A 246 2.13 1.80 -10.13
N GLY A 247 1.87 2.13 -11.39
CA GLY A 247 2.66 1.65 -12.54
C GLY A 247 2.38 0.21 -12.99
N LYS A 248 1.53 -0.57 -12.31
CA LYS A 248 1.27 -1.99 -12.62
C LYS A 248 -0.08 -2.19 -13.30
N ARG A 249 -0.25 -1.67 -14.53
CA ARG A 249 -1.54 -1.61 -15.24
C ARG A 249 -2.32 -2.93 -15.27
N ALA A 250 -1.68 -4.05 -15.61
CA ALA A 250 -2.39 -5.34 -15.67
C ALA A 250 -2.97 -5.76 -14.31
N THR A 251 -2.21 -5.52 -13.23
CA THR A 251 -2.67 -5.80 -11.86
C THR A 251 -3.77 -4.83 -11.44
N GLN A 252 -3.70 -3.56 -11.86
CA GLN A 252 -4.73 -2.56 -11.60
C GLN A 252 -6.08 -2.96 -12.22
N VAL A 253 -6.07 -3.46 -13.45
CA VAL A 253 -7.28 -3.96 -14.14
C VAL A 253 -7.86 -5.17 -13.40
N GLU A 254 -7.04 -6.15 -13.00
CA GLU A 254 -7.52 -7.31 -12.23
C GLU A 254 -8.07 -6.90 -10.85
N LEU A 255 -7.44 -5.91 -10.21
CA LEU A 255 -7.94 -5.33 -8.96
C LEU A 255 -9.29 -4.63 -9.16
N LEU A 256 -9.44 -3.83 -10.23
CA LEU A 256 -10.70 -3.17 -10.57
C LEU A 256 -11.84 -4.17 -10.71
N HIS A 257 -11.65 -5.22 -11.50
CA HIS A 257 -12.64 -6.29 -11.65
C HIS A 257 -12.93 -7.03 -10.33
N THR A 258 -11.94 -7.14 -9.46
CA THR A 258 -12.12 -7.73 -8.13
C THR A 258 -13.00 -6.82 -7.27
N ILE A 259 -12.73 -5.51 -7.25
CA ILE A 259 -13.54 -4.52 -6.53
C ILE A 259 -14.98 -4.55 -7.04
N ASP A 260 -15.19 -4.47 -8.36
CA ASP A 260 -16.53 -4.49 -8.96
C ASP A 260 -17.33 -5.77 -8.61
N THR A 261 -16.64 -6.91 -8.52
CA THR A 261 -17.27 -8.17 -8.08
C THR A 261 -17.74 -8.08 -6.64
N PHE A 262 -16.91 -7.57 -5.73
CA PHE A 262 -17.25 -7.42 -4.31
C PHE A 262 -18.40 -6.44 -4.10
N LEU A 263 -18.35 -5.28 -4.78
CA LEU A 263 -19.41 -4.26 -4.70
C LEU A 263 -20.76 -4.82 -5.17
N ARG A 264 -20.78 -5.52 -6.29
CA ARG A 264 -22.01 -6.13 -6.84
C ARG A 264 -22.58 -7.22 -5.93
N GLU A 265 -21.74 -7.96 -5.24
CA GLU A 265 -22.16 -9.07 -4.39
C GLU A 265 -22.31 -8.68 -2.91
N GLY A 266 -22.16 -7.39 -2.58
CA GLY A 266 -22.29 -6.87 -1.21
C GLY A 266 -21.27 -7.46 -0.23
N ARG A 267 -20.09 -7.85 -0.71
CA ARG A 267 -19.02 -8.39 0.13
C ARG A 267 -18.06 -7.31 0.60
N GLN A 268 -17.34 -7.57 1.67
CA GLN A 268 -16.51 -6.57 2.32
C GLN A 268 -15.11 -6.48 1.71
N LEU A 269 -14.74 -5.26 1.32
CA LEU A 269 -13.37 -4.87 0.98
C LEU A 269 -12.82 -3.92 2.03
N VAL A 270 -11.56 -4.13 2.42
CA VAL A 270 -10.81 -3.20 3.27
C VAL A 270 -9.44 -2.96 2.67
N PHE A 271 -9.08 -1.69 2.57
CA PHE A 271 -7.81 -1.27 1.98
C PHE A 271 -7.01 -0.40 2.93
N ALA A 272 -5.68 -0.38 2.75
CA ALA A 272 -4.83 0.60 3.37
C ALA A 272 -3.89 1.25 2.34
N ALA A 273 -3.64 2.56 2.48
CA ALA A 273 -2.76 3.33 1.62
C ALA A 273 -1.95 4.36 2.43
N ASP A 274 -0.79 4.79 1.91
CA ASP A 274 0.04 5.79 2.55
C ASP A 274 -0.49 7.22 2.37
N ARG A 275 -1.42 7.44 1.43
CA ARG A 275 -2.03 8.71 1.07
C ARG A 275 -3.46 8.53 0.56
N SER A 276 -4.16 9.65 0.34
CA SER A 276 -5.55 9.64 -0.12
C SER A 276 -5.71 9.10 -1.54
N PRO A 277 -6.91 8.60 -1.94
CA PRO A 277 -7.16 8.17 -3.32
C PRO A 277 -6.90 9.26 -4.35
N THR A 278 -7.16 10.53 -4.01
CA THR A 278 -6.91 11.68 -4.90
C THR A 278 -5.43 11.91 -5.16
N GLU A 279 -4.57 11.60 -4.20
CA GLU A 279 -3.10 11.67 -4.32
C GLU A 279 -2.52 10.41 -4.99
N LEU A 280 -3.29 9.35 -5.12
CA LEU A 280 -2.95 8.12 -5.86
C LEU A 280 -3.50 8.16 -7.29
N ALA A 281 -3.49 9.33 -7.95
CA ALA A 281 -4.03 9.51 -9.31
C ALA A 281 -3.42 8.54 -10.35
N GLU A 282 -2.20 8.08 -10.12
CA GLU A 282 -1.51 7.09 -10.96
C GLU A 282 -2.16 5.68 -10.93
N LEU A 283 -3.07 5.41 -9.98
CA LEU A 283 -3.90 4.20 -10.02
C LEU A 283 -4.97 4.24 -11.13
N GLY A 284 -5.17 5.41 -11.74
CA GLY A 284 -6.19 5.62 -12.75
C GLY A 284 -7.54 6.06 -12.16
N PRO A 285 -8.34 6.78 -12.97
CA PRO A 285 -9.59 7.40 -12.49
C PRO A 285 -10.64 6.36 -12.06
N GLU A 286 -10.67 5.20 -12.69
CA GLU A 286 -11.64 4.15 -12.40
C GLU A 286 -11.42 3.55 -11.00
N LEU A 287 -10.18 3.13 -10.68
CA LEU A 287 -9.84 2.62 -9.35
C LEU A 287 -10.04 3.69 -8.27
N THR A 288 -9.59 4.92 -8.54
CA THR A 288 -9.74 6.04 -7.61
C THR A 288 -11.21 6.31 -7.29
N THR A 289 -12.08 6.27 -8.32
CA THR A 289 -13.52 6.44 -8.14
C THR A 289 -14.13 5.31 -7.31
N ARG A 290 -13.78 4.05 -7.58
CA ARG A 290 -14.28 2.89 -6.80
C ARG A 290 -13.82 2.95 -5.34
N LEU A 291 -12.54 3.27 -5.11
CA LEU A 291 -12.01 3.42 -3.76
C LEU A 291 -12.69 4.57 -3.00
N SER A 292 -13.02 5.67 -3.71
CA SER A 292 -13.67 6.84 -3.12
C SER A 292 -15.19 6.68 -2.93
N SER A 293 -15.82 5.68 -3.54
CA SER A 293 -17.27 5.44 -3.40
C SER A 293 -17.66 4.87 -2.03
N GLY A 294 -16.69 4.39 -1.27
CA GLY A 294 -16.88 3.79 0.04
C GLY A 294 -16.56 4.71 1.21
N LEU A 295 -16.23 4.11 2.34
CA LEU A 295 -15.85 4.84 3.56
C LEU A 295 -14.36 5.13 3.58
N LEU A 296 -14.01 6.41 3.61
CA LEU A 296 -12.62 6.88 3.68
C LEU A 296 -12.27 7.29 5.10
N CYS A 297 -11.28 6.65 5.71
CA CYS A 297 -10.83 6.92 7.06
C CYS A 297 -9.39 7.44 7.04
N HIS A 298 -9.23 8.74 7.24
CA HIS A 298 -7.91 9.34 7.45
C HIS A 298 -7.41 9.01 8.84
N ILE A 299 -6.16 8.56 8.94
CA ILE A 299 -5.47 8.34 10.22
C ILE A 299 -4.33 9.33 10.31
N GLU A 300 -4.40 10.19 11.30
CA GLU A 300 -3.38 11.19 11.57
C GLU A 300 -2.23 10.61 12.43
N PRO A 301 -1.05 11.25 12.44
CA PRO A 301 -0.01 10.93 13.41
C PRO A 301 -0.55 10.98 14.84
N PRO A 302 -0.15 10.03 15.72
CA PRO A 302 -0.65 9.99 17.07
C PRO A 302 -0.21 11.22 17.87
N ASP A 303 -1.12 11.81 18.65
CA ASP A 303 -0.82 12.84 19.62
C ASP A 303 -0.04 12.29 20.83
N TYR A 304 0.41 13.15 21.73
CA TYR A 304 1.20 12.74 22.90
C TYR A 304 0.48 11.70 23.76
N ALA A 305 -0.82 11.90 24.02
CA ALA A 305 -1.60 10.99 24.85
C ALA A 305 -1.71 9.61 24.19
N THR A 306 -1.97 9.57 22.87
CA THR A 306 -2.02 8.34 22.09
C THR A 306 -0.64 7.67 22.03
N ARG A 307 0.46 8.43 21.85
CA ARG A 307 1.83 7.87 21.87
C ARG A 307 2.17 7.26 23.23
N LEU A 308 1.81 7.94 24.32
CA LEU A 308 2.01 7.40 25.67
C LEU A 308 1.25 6.08 25.87
N GLY A 309 0.00 6.03 25.42
CA GLY A 309 -0.80 4.80 25.40
C GLY A 309 -0.16 3.69 24.57
N ILE A 310 0.39 4.02 23.39
CA ILE A 310 1.09 3.07 22.50
C ILE A 310 2.34 2.52 23.20
N VAL A 311 3.16 3.36 23.84
CA VAL A 311 4.35 2.93 24.61
C VAL A 311 3.94 1.99 25.73
N ALA A 312 2.93 2.35 26.52
CA ALA A 312 2.43 1.53 27.62
C ALA A 312 1.91 0.17 27.13
N GLN A 313 1.19 0.16 26.01
CA GLN A 313 0.66 -1.06 25.41
C GLN A 313 1.77 -1.96 24.85
N MET A 314 2.76 -1.38 24.16
CA MET A 314 3.93 -2.12 23.64
C MET A 314 4.77 -2.70 24.78
N ALA A 315 5.02 -1.93 25.85
CA ALA A 315 5.75 -2.39 27.03
C ALA A 315 5.06 -3.60 27.66
N ARG A 316 3.73 -3.52 27.86
CA ARG A 316 2.93 -4.67 28.37
C ARG A 316 3.04 -5.91 27.47
N ARG A 317 2.92 -5.72 26.15
CA ARG A 317 3.03 -6.83 25.18
C ARG A 317 4.42 -7.48 25.19
N MET A 318 5.46 -6.69 25.40
CA MET A 318 6.85 -7.15 25.53
C MET A 318 7.17 -7.71 26.92
N LYS A 319 6.21 -7.68 27.86
CA LYS A 319 6.40 -8.02 29.28
C LYS A 319 7.58 -7.25 29.89
N LEU A 320 7.69 -5.97 29.57
CA LEU A 320 8.77 -5.10 29.98
C LEU A 320 8.27 -4.12 31.03
N ALA A 321 8.92 -4.12 32.20
CA ALA A 321 8.65 -3.14 33.26
C ALA A 321 9.32 -1.80 32.87
N VAL A 322 8.55 -0.86 32.33
CA VAL A 322 9.01 0.47 31.93
C VAL A 322 8.40 1.49 32.89
N PRO A 323 9.20 2.23 33.68
CA PRO A 323 8.71 3.28 34.56
C PRO A 323 7.96 4.37 33.79
N ILE A 324 7.04 5.09 34.47
CA ILE A 324 6.18 6.08 33.82
C ILE A 324 6.96 7.27 33.26
N ASP A 325 8.00 7.71 33.95
CA ASP A 325 8.91 8.77 33.49
C ASP A 325 9.62 8.40 32.17
N VAL A 326 10.05 7.15 32.05
CA VAL A 326 10.62 6.64 30.81
C VAL A 326 9.57 6.58 29.70
N GLN A 327 8.35 6.12 29.99
CA GLN A 327 7.25 6.12 29.01
C GLN A 327 6.94 7.52 28.51
N GLN A 328 6.88 8.50 29.42
CA GLN A 328 6.67 9.92 29.12
C GLN A 328 7.82 10.49 28.30
N TYR A 329 9.06 10.14 28.64
CA TYR A 329 10.25 10.52 27.88
C TYR A 329 10.18 10.00 26.46
N LEU A 330 9.90 8.70 26.23
CA LEU A 330 9.75 8.12 24.90
C LEU A 330 8.65 8.81 24.08
N ALA A 331 7.48 9.01 24.69
CA ALA A 331 6.35 9.64 24.03
C ALA A 331 6.61 11.11 23.65
N SER A 332 7.45 11.82 24.41
CA SER A 332 7.83 13.22 24.17
C SER A 332 8.93 13.36 23.11
N GLN A 333 9.92 12.47 23.11
CA GLN A 333 11.10 12.57 22.25
C GLN A 333 10.89 11.91 20.87
N LEU A 334 10.14 10.81 20.80
CA LEU A 334 9.92 10.03 19.59
C LEU A 334 8.54 10.34 19.01
N THR A 335 8.49 11.36 18.17
CA THR A 335 7.24 11.88 17.61
C THR A 335 7.00 11.42 16.16
N SER A 336 7.99 10.78 15.52
CA SER A 336 7.98 10.46 14.10
C SER A 336 6.96 9.39 13.75
N HIS A 337 7.04 8.23 14.37
CA HIS A 337 6.14 7.11 14.08
C HIS A 337 6.22 5.99 15.13
N ALA A 338 5.16 5.18 15.23
CA ALA A 338 5.06 4.10 16.22
C ALA A 338 6.18 3.04 16.12
N ARG A 339 6.82 2.86 14.96
CA ARG A 339 7.96 1.95 14.80
C ARG A 339 9.19 2.43 15.58
N GLU A 340 9.42 3.74 15.69
CA GLU A 340 10.49 4.28 16.52
C GLU A 340 10.27 3.96 17.99
N LEU A 341 9.03 4.09 18.48
CA LEU A 341 8.67 3.71 19.84
C LEU A 341 8.95 2.22 20.12
N SER A 342 8.61 1.36 19.17
CA SER A 342 8.92 -0.07 19.26
C SER A 342 10.42 -0.33 19.25
N GLY A 343 11.16 0.32 18.35
CA GLY A 343 12.63 0.23 18.28
C GLY A 343 13.31 0.68 19.56
N ALA A 344 12.85 1.79 20.14
CA ALA A 344 13.35 2.30 21.41
C ALA A 344 13.12 1.31 22.57
N LEU A 345 11.91 0.74 22.67
CA LEU A 345 11.60 -0.28 23.68
C LEU A 345 12.45 -1.54 23.49
N CYS A 346 12.70 -1.98 22.26
CA CYS A 346 13.59 -3.10 21.99
C CYS A 346 15.03 -2.83 22.43
N ARG A 347 15.55 -1.60 22.19
CA ARG A 347 16.88 -1.18 22.64
C ARG A 347 16.98 -1.14 24.16
N LEU A 348 15.98 -0.54 24.84
CA LEU A 348 15.94 -0.50 26.30
C LEU A 348 15.86 -1.90 26.92
N LYS A 349 15.09 -2.81 26.32
CA LYS A 349 15.05 -4.20 26.73
C LYS A 349 16.43 -4.86 26.64
N ALA A 350 17.11 -4.70 25.51
CA ALA A 350 18.44 -5.25 25.30
C ALA A 350 19.47 -4.66 26.28
N ALA A 351 19.44 -3.34 26.50
CA ALA A 351 20.35 -2.66 27.45
C ALA A 351 20.10 -3.14 28.88
N SER A 352 18.83 -3.21 29.31
CA SER A 352 18.47 -3.71 30.65
C SER A 352 18.94 -5.16 30.86
N GLN A 353 18.80 -6.02 29.86
CA GLN A 353 19.25 -7.42 29.93
C GLN A 353 20.78 -7.53 29.94
N SER A 354 21.47 -6.73 29.10
CA SER A 354 22.94 -6.75 29.03
C SER A 354 23.62 -6.20 30.28
N MET A 355 23.01 -5.17 30.91
CA MET A 355 23.56 -4.55 32.12
C MET A 355 23.02 -5.20 33.42
N GLU A 356 22.08 -6.13 33.30
CA GLU A 356 21.38 -6.77 34.45
C GLU A 356 20.77 -5.72 35.41
N ARG A 357 20.27 -4.62 34.87
CA ARG A 357 19.70 -3.48 35.64
C ARG A 357 18.27 -3.18 35.19
N PRO A 358 17.40 -2.70 36.09
CA PRO A 358 16.08 -2.23 35.73
C PRO A 358 16.19 -0.99 34.82
N ILE A 359 15.19 -0.81 33.93
CA ILE A 359 15.09 0.35 33.07
C ILE A 359 14.90 1.59 33.97
N SER A 360 15.69 2.64 33.71
CA SER A 360 15.59 3.94 34.35
C SER A 360 15.66 5.06 33.31
N LEU A 361 15.28 6.28 33.71
CA LEU A 361 15.33 7.44 32.82
C LEU A 361 16.76 7.72 32.36
N ALA A 362 17.75 7.64 33.22
CA ALA A 362 19.17 7.81 32.87
C ALA A 362 19.63 6.79 31.83
N MET A 363 19.24 5.50 31.99
CA MET A 363 19.50 4.47 30.99
C MET A 363 18.83 4.78 29.66
N ALA A 364 17.60 5.29 29.67
CA ALA A 364 16.86 5.65 28.45
C ALA A 364 17.52 6.83 27.72
N GLU A 365 17.94 7.84 28.44
CA GLU A 365 18.64 9.01 27.88
C GLU A 365 19.97 8.61 27.23
N ASP A 366 20.77 7.78 27.87
CA ASP A 366 22.03 7.30 27.36
C ASP A 366 21.85 6.37 26.15
N THR A 367 21.04 5.32 26.31
CA THR A 367 20.83 4.28 25.27
C THR A 367 20.18 4.83 24.00
N LEU A 368 19.32 5.85 24.11
CA LEU A 368 18.54 6.40 23.02
C LEU A 368 19.07 7.71 22.46
N ALA A 369 20.18 8.26 23.04
CA ALA A 369 20.77 9.52 22.61
C ALA A 369 21.04 9.57 21.11
N ASP A 370 21.57 8.48 20.51
CA ASP A 370 21.82 8.39 19.09
C ASP A 370 20.52 8.29 18.28
N LEU A 371 19.57 7.49 18.73
CA LEU A 371 18.26 7.37 18.06
C LEU A 371 17.56 8.72 17.99
N ILE A 372 17.56 9.48 19.09
CA ILE A 372 16.93 10.79 19.18
C ILE A 372 17.66 11.80 18.29
N ARG A 373 18.98 11.76 18.26
CA ARG A 373 19.81 12.61 17.37
C ARG A 373 19.59 12.29 15.89
N HIS A 374 19.48 11.00 15.52
CA HIS A 374 19.29 10.55 14.14
C HIS A 374 17.84 10.52 13.68
N SER A 375 16.86 10.52 14.60
CA SER A 375 15.45 10.70 14.25
C SER A 375 15.16 12.05 13.57
N GLY A 376 16.22 12.72 13.22
CA GLY A 376 16.33 14.07 12.68
C GLY A 376 16.13 15.06 13.81
N ARG A 377 16.75 16.20 13.73
CA ARG A 377 16.36 17.42 14.40
C ARG A 377 14.92 17.72 13.94
N ALA A 378 13.97 16.93 14.45
CA ALA A 378 12.56 17.15 14.16
C ALA A 378 12.29 18.56 14.65
N VAL A 379 12.07 19.45 13.71
CA VAL A 379 11.69 20.82 14.00
C VAL A 379 10.55 20.74 15.03
N ARG A 380 10.78 21.25 16.21
CA ARG A 380 9.77 21.25 17.29
C ARG A 380 8.82 22.41 17.09
N LEU A 381 7.63 22.36 17.65
CA LEU A 381 6.68 23.48 17.62
C LEU A 381 7.31 24.75 18.19
N ALA A 382 8.13 24.61 19.24
CA ALA A 382 8.89 25.70 19.84
C ALA A 382 9.93 26.32 18.88
N ASP A 383 10.57 25.52 18.04
CA ASP A 383 11.53 26.00 17.05
C ASP A 383 10.82 26.85 15.98
N ILE A 384 9.63 26.42 15.57
CA ILE A 384 8.80 27.17 14.60
C ILE A 384 8.31 28.47 15.23
N GLU A 385 7.79 28.42 16.48
CA GLU A 385 7.38 29.63 17.19
C GLU A 385 8.53 30.63 17.29
N LYS A 386 9.69 30.16 17.74
CA LYS A 386 10.91 30.98 17.87
C LYS A 386 11.30 31.59 16.51
N ALA A 387 11.35 30.78 15.45
CA ALA A 387 11.72 31.25 14.11
C ALA A 387 10.73 32.29 13.58
N VAL A 388 9.42 32.06 13.74
CA VAL A 388 8.39 33.02 13.32
C VAL A 388 8.47 34.31 14.16
N CYS A 389 8.64 34.23 15.48
CA CYS A 389 8.79 35.39 16.36
C CYS A 389 10.04 36.21 15.99
N GLU A 390 11.18 35.56 15.77
CA GLU A 390 12.43 36.21 15.36
C GLU A 390 12.34 36.90 14.01
N VAL A 391 11.76 36.22 13.00
CA VAL A 391 11.64 36.77 11.64
C VAL A 391 10.72 37.98 11.58
N PHE A 392 9.64 37.98 12.36
CA PHE A 392 8.64 39.06 12.33
C PHE A 392 8.70 40.01 13.54
N GLY A 393 9.70 39.89 14.39
CA GLY A 393 9.88 40.78 15.52
C GLY A 393 8.78 40.70 16.56
N LEU A 394 8.23 39.51 16.81
CA LEU A 394 7.21 39.28 17.83
C LEU A 394 7.83 38.83 19.16
N GLU A 395 7.19 39.17 20.26
CA GLU A 395 7.61 38.65 21.56
C GLU A 395 7.40 37.14 21.66
N ALA A 396 8.29 36.47 22.37
CA ALA A 396 8.15 35.05 22.68
C ALA A 396 6.78 34.82 23.38
N THR A 397 6.09 33.73 23.00
CA THR A 397 4.74 33.35 23.45
C THR A 397 3.59 34.21 22.94
N SER A 398 3.81 35.27 22.16
CA SER A 398 2.74 36.10 21.58
C SER A 398 1.82 35.26 20.67
N LEU A 399 2.37 34.23 20.02
CA LEU A 399 1.61 33.32 19.16
C LEU A 399 0.69 32.39 19.96
N GLN A 400 0.94 32.19 21.24
CA GLN A 400 0.09 31.38 22.11
C GLN A 400 -1.03 32.21 22.78
N SER A 401 -0.98 33.53 22.65
CA SER A 401 -1.96 34.45 23.24
C SER A 401 -3.33 34.35 22.59
N ASP A 402 -4.37 34.90 23.21
CA ASP A 402 -5.72 34.99 22.64
C ASP A 402 -5.92 36.20 21.70
N GLY A 403 -4.84 36.96 21.41
CA GLY A 403 -4.88 38.13 20.54
C GLY A 403 -5.46 37.81 19.15
N LYS A 404 -6.49 38.60 18.76
CA LYS A 404 -7.18 38.48 17.48
C LYS A 404 -6.69 39.49 16.42
N ALA A 405 -5.82 40.43 16.84
CA ALA A 405 -5.27 41.43 15.90
C ALA A 405 -4.53 40.74 14.75
N LYS A 406 -4.66 41.25 13.52
CA LYS A 406 -4.05 40.67 12.34
C LYS A 406 -2.54 40.49 12.46
N ARG A 407 -1.87 41.44 13.13
CA ARG A 407 -0.41 41.41 13.38
C ARG A 407 0.05 40.18 14.21
N VAL A 408 -0.87 39.51 14.95
CA VAL A 408 -0.58 38.31 15.74
C VAL A 408 -1.27 37.08 15.15
N SER A 409 -2.50 37.26 14.64
CA SER A 409 -3.28 36.15 14.13
C SER A 409 -2.74 35.61 12.78
N HIS A 410 -2.19 36.47 11.90
CA HIS A 410 -1.60 36.04 10.62
C HIS A 410 -0.28 35.26 10.85
N PRO A 411 0.70 35.78 11.66
CA PRO A 411 1.88 35.01 12.01
C PRO A 411 1.54 33.68 12.71
N ARG A 412 0.52 33.65 13.57
CA ARG A 412 0.05 32.40 14.21
C ARG A 412 -0.48 31.40 13.19
N MET A 413 -1.28 31.84 12.20
CA MET A 413 -1.75 30.95 11.12
C MET A 413 -0.58 30.42 10.29
N LEU A 414 0.41 31.27 9.98
CA LEU A 414 1.63 30.86 9.30
C LEU A 414 2.43 29.85 10.11
N ALA A 415 2.58 30.07 11.42
CA ALA A 415 3.24 29.14 12.33
C ALA A 415 2.51 27.76 12.38
N MET A 416 1.18 27.75 12.45
CA MET A 416 0.38 26.51 12.39
C MET A 416 0.56 25.79 11.06
N TRP A 417 0.62 26.52 9.94
CA TRP A 417 0.87 25.94 8.62
C TRP A 417 2.28 25.34 8.51
N LEU A 418 3.31 26.07 8.96
CA LEU A 418 4.70 25.60 9.01
C LEU A 418 4.85 24.40 9.97
N ALA A 419 4.14 24.43 11.11
CA ALA A 419 4.11 23.32 12.05
C ALA A 419 3.60 22.03 11.38
N ARG A 420 2.56 22.13 10.59
CA ARG A 420 2.05 20.99 9.83
C ARG A 420 3.02 20.50 8.75
N LYS A 421 3.72 21.41 8.09
CA LYS A 421 4.67 21.10 7.02
C LYS A 421 5.97 20.49 7.53
N HIS A 422 6.54 21.04 8.61
CA HIS A 422 7.88 20.72 9.09
C HIS A 422 7.92 19.86 10.35
N THR A 423 6.76 19.63 11.02
CA THR A 423 6.68 18.75 12.18
C THR A 423 5.75 17.58 11.90
N ARG A 424 5.85 16.56 12.73
CA ARG A 424 4.92 15.41 12.73
C ARG A 424 3.88 15.52 13.85
N ALA A 425 3.73 16.70 14.45
CA ALA A 425 2.74 16.95 15.47
C ALA A 425 1.32 16.76 14.92
N ALA A 426 0.44 16.16 15.73
CA ALA A 426 -0.97 16.04 15.39
C ALA A 426 -1.64 17.43 15.36
N LEU A 427 -2.73 17.58 14.59
CA LEU A 427 -3.44 18.86 14.50
C LEU A 427 -3.94 19.34 15.87
N SER A 428 -4.32 18.42 16.74
CA SER A 428 -4.70 18.72 18.14
C SER A 428 -3.53 19.27 18.94
N GLU A 429 -2.32 18.73 18.80
CA GLU A 429 -1.11 19.22 19.46
C GLU A 429 -0.73 20.61 18.97
N ILE A 430 -0.75 20.83 17.65
CA ILE A 430 -0.50 22.14 17.04
C ILE A 430 -1.50 23.18 17.57
N GLY A 431 -2.79 22.82 17.56
CA GLY A 431 -3.84 23.70 18.08
C GLY A 431 -3.67 24.02 19.56
N HIS A 432 -3.36 23.02 20.38
CA HIS A 432 -3.13 23.19 21.81
C HIS A 432 -1.92 24.09 22.11
N TYR A 433 -0.82 23.85 21.39
CA TYR A 433 0.42 24.62 21.54
C TYR A 433 0.21 26.11 21.23
N PHE A 434 -0.46 26.45 20.13
CA PHE A 434 -0.71 27.83 19.69
C PHE A 434 -1.97 28.46 20.34
N GLY A 435 -2.17 28.25 21.65
CA GLY A 435 -3.17 28.91 22.45
C GLY A 435 -4.47 28.11 22.63
N ARG A 436 -4.36 26.79 22.86
CA ARG A 436 -5.49 25.88 23.14
C ARG A 436 -6.60 25.92 22.11
N ARG A 437 -6.21 26.03 20.82
CA ARG A 437 -7.12 26.05 19.68
C ARG A 437 -7.58 24.66 19.31
N SER A 438 -8.78 24.56 18.76
CA SER A 438 -9.27 23.27 18.21
C SER A 438 -8.50 22.87 16.95
N HIS A 439 -8.48 21.59 16.63
CA HIS A 439 -7.88 21.10 15.39
C HIS A 439 -8.52 21.71 14.14
N SER A 440 -9.83 22.06 14.20
CA SER A 440 -10.52 22.76 13.10
C SER A 440 -9.95 24.16 12.85
N THR A 441 -9.44 24.83 13.88
CA THR A 441 -8.74 26.11 13.74
C THR A 441 -7.44 25.94 12.93
N VAL A 442 -6.69 24.87 13.18
CA VAL A 442 -5.47 24.56 12.43
C VAL A 442 -5.78 24.24 10.96
N ILE A 443 -6.82 23.45 10.69
CA ILE A 443 -7.29 23.17 9.33
C ILE A 443 -7.71 24.47 8.62
N SER A 444 -8.43 25.35 9.30
CA SER A 444 -8.84 26.64 8.75
C SER A 444 -7.64 27.55 8.43
N ALA A 445 -6.61 27.53 9.30
CA ALA A 445 -5.36 28.24 9.07
C ALA A 445 -4.63 27.71 7.82
N GLN A 446 -4.55 26.39 7.66
CA GLN A 446 -3.97 25.75 6.48
C GLN A 446 -4.66 26.19 5.19
N LYS A 447 -5.98 25.97 5.09
CA LYS A 447 -6.75 26.37 3.91
C LYS A 447 -6.60 27.84 3.55
N ARG A 448 -6.45 28.69 4.56
CA ARG A 448 -6.31 30.13 4.37
C ARG A 448 -4.93 30.52 3.83
N ILE A 449 -3.86 29.93 4.39
CA ILE A 449 -2.49 30.13 3.89
C ILE A 449 -2.37 29.58 2.46
N ASP A 450 -2.87 28.37 2.18
CA ASP A 450 -2.84 27.79 0.84
C ASP A 450 -3.60 28.65 -0.18
N GLY A 451 -4.76 29.20 0.22
CA GLY A 451 -5.51 30.14 -0.61
C GLY A 451 -4.76 31.44 -0.89
N TRP A 452 -4.05 31.97 0.09
CA TRP A 452 -3.24 33.19 -0.07
C TRP A 452 -1.98 32.95 -0.94
N MET A 453 -1.38 31.76 -0.83
CA MET A 453 -0.28 31.33 -1.71
C MET A 453 -0.75 31.25 -3.18
N ALA A 454 -1.88 30.56 -3.41
CA ALA A 454 -2.44 30.41 -4.75
C ALA A 454 -2.83 31.77 -5.38
N ALA A 455 -3.27 32.72 -4.56
CA ALA A 455 -3.63 34.07 -5.00
C ALA A 455 -2.44 35.05 -5.08
N GLY A 456 -1.21 34.63 -4.72
CA GLY A 456 -0.04 35.50 -4.65
C GLY A 456 -0.19 36.69 -3.69
N SER A 457 -1.02 36.52 -2.64
CA SER A 457 -1.44 37.58 -1.73
C SER A 457 -0.31 38.05 -0.83
N SER A 458 -0.41 39.31 -0.37
CA SER A 458 0.44 39.85 0.70
C SER A 458 -0.28 39.84 2.03
N LEU A 459 0.44 39.52 3.11
CA LEU A 459 -0.05 39.46 4.47
C LEU A 459 0.57 40.58 5.33
N ASP A 460 -0.23 41.08 6.27
CA ASP A 460 0.28 41.92 7.34
C ASP A 460 0.87 41.01 8.44
N LEU A 461 2.20 40.88 8.45
CA LEU A 461 2.94 40.08 9.43
C LEU A 461 3.68 41.06 10.35
N ALA A 462 3.19 41.15 11.57
CA ALA A 462 3.66 42.12 12.55
C ALA A 462 3.56 43.60 12.07
N GLU A 463 4.68 44.26 11.81
CA GLU A 463 4.72 45.65 11.37
C GLU A 463 4.95 45.86 9.88
N SER A 464 5.12 44.76 9.14
CA SER A 464 5.48 44.77 7.71
C SER A 464 4.53 43.94 6.85
N ARG A 465 4.38 44.37 5.59
CA ARG A 465 3.59 43.64 4.60
C ARG A 465 4.50 42.71 3.79
N TRP A 466 4.24 41.40 3.87
CA TRP A 466 5.03 40.35 3.23
C TRP A 466 4.23 39.60 2.18
N ARG A 467 4.84 39.22 1.08
CA ARG A 467 4.26 38.16 0.25
C ARG A 467 4.35 36.84 1.02
N VAL A 468 3.29 36.03 0.95
CA VAL A 468 3.21 34.74 1.70
C VAL A 468 4.41 33.85 1.39
N ASP A 469 4.77 33.71 0.10
CA ASP A 469 5.90 32.89 -0.32
C ASP A 469 7.25 33.37 0.22
N ASP A 470 7.44 34.68 0.34
CA ASP A 470 8.68 35.26 0.86
C ASP A 470 8.76 35.08 2.38
N ALA A 471 7.63 35.25 3.07
CA ALA A 471 7.53 35.03 4.50
C ALA A 471 7.85 33.55 4.86
N ILE A 472 7.28 32.59 4.11
CA ILE A 472 7.55 31.17 4.28
C ILE A 472 9.05 30.90 4.09
N ARG A 473 9.63 31.34 2.95
CA ARG A 473 11.06 31.13 2.66
C ARG A 473 11.98 31.69 3.74
N GLN A 474 11.65 32.84 4.30
CA GLN A 474 12.47 33.45 5.32
C GLN A 474 12.45 32.68 6.64
N VAL A 475 11.27 32.19 7.07
CA VAL A 475 11.16 31.35 8.26
C VAL A 475 11.84 29.99 8.04
N GLU A 476 11.68 29.38 6.86
CA GLU A 476 12.33 28.11 6.52
C GLU A 476 13.87 28.23 6.54
N ARG A 477 14.42 29.33 6.01
CA ARG A 477 15.87 29.60 6.12
C ARG A 477 16.31 29.71 7.59
N ARG A 478 15.51 30.35 8.42
CA ARG A 478 15.81 30.48 9.85
C ARG A 478 15.78 29.16 10.59
N LEU A 479 14.79 28.31 10.26
CA LEU A 479 14.68 26.93 10.80
C LEU A 479 15.87 26.04 10.37
N ALA A 480 16.38 26.23 9.16
CA ALA A 480 17.54 25.48 8.66
C ALA A 480 18.87 25.95 9.28
N ALA A 481 18.95 27.19 9.75
CA ALA A 481 20.15 27.78 10.34
C ALA A 481 20.28 27.56 11.87
N GLY A 482 19.22 27.14 12.57
CA GLY A 482 19.18 26.89 14.02
C GLY A 482 19.00 25.43 14.37
#